data_8ef9ddd230a1f2270bc2a64bcced6e2d
#
_entry.id   8ef9ddd230a1f2270bc2a64bcced6e2d
#
_cell.length_a   1.000
_cell.length_b   1.000
_cell.length_c   1.000
_cell.angle_alpha   90.00
_cell.angle_beta   90.00
_cell.angle_gamma   90.00
#
_symmetry.space_group_name_H-M   'P 1'
#
loop_
_entity.id
_entity.type
_entity.pdbx_description
1 polymer ?
#
loop_
_entity_poly.entity_id
_entity_poly.type
_entity_poly.pdbx_seq_one_letter_code
_entity_poly.pdbx_strand_id
1 'polypeptide(L)'
;MSDIDYIADKILIMKNGELIQEGTEKKIIEKVEGHVWKCVVSEKEAERIENLYIVSNMRNSGENVELRIISKKQPVVNAKNVESTLEDAYLYHSQMMEGEKSATL
;
A
#
# COMPACT_ATOMS: atom_id res chain seq x y z
N MET A 1 12.56 2.78 11.43
CA MET A 1 12.24 1.67 10.53
C MET A 1 11.02 0.93 11.05
N SER A 2 10.18 0.46 10.15
CA SER A 2 8.97 -0.25 10.53
C SER A 2 9.21 -1.75 10.50
N ASP A 3 8.60 -2.46 11.44
CA ASP A 3 8.75 -3.89 11.57
C ASP A 3 7.41 -4.58 11.72
N ILE A 4 7.37 -5.82 11.27
CA ILE A 4 6.23 -6.69 11.44
C ILE A 4 6.67 -7.85 12.32
N ASP A 5 6.07 -7.97 13.48
CA ASP A 5 6.36 -9.06 14.41
C ASP A 5 5.19 -10.01 14.50
N TYR A 6 5.50 -11.29 14.65
CA TYR A 6 4.50 -12.35 14.81
C TYR A 6 4.56 -12.87 16.22
N ILE A 7 3.45 -12.77 16.94
CA ILE A 7 3.34 -13.32 18.30
C ILE A 7 2.13 -14.24 18.32
N ALA A 8 2.38 -15.54 18.38
CA ALA A 8 1.34 -16.56 18.25
C ALA A 8 0.61 -16.33 16.90
N ASP A 9 -0.70 -16.10 16.91
CA ASP A 9 -1.47 -15.84 15.70
C ASP A 9 -1.78 -14.35 15.51
N LYS A 10 -1.07 -13.50 16.26
CA LYS A 10 -1.21 -12.05 16.12
C LYS A 10 -0.03 -11.46 15.39
N ILE A 11 -0.30 -10.38 14.68
CA ILE A 11 0.72 -9.60 13.99
C ILE A 11 0.77 -8.23 14.62
N LEU A 12 1.98 -7.78 14.92
CA LEU A 12 2.22 -6.43 15.43
C LEU A 12 2.96 -5.64 14.36
N ILE A 13 2.42 -4.50 13.98
CA ILE A 13 3.10 -3.61 13.05
C ILE A 13 3.68 -2.45 13.85
N MET A 14 4.99 -2.34 13.82
CA MET A 14 5.74 -1.36 14.60
C MET A 14 6.40 -0.34 13.67
N LYS A 15 6.53 0.88 14.16
CA LYS A 15 7.27 1.91 13.45
C LYS A 15 7.96 2.78 14.50
N ASN A 16 9.29 2.91 14.36
CA ASN A 16 10.11 3.70 15.30
C ASN A 16 9.88 3.31 16.76
N GLY A 17 9.70 2.02 17.01
CA GLY A 17 9.51 1.50 18.35
C GLY A 17 8.07 1.61 18.86
N GLU A 18 7.16 2.14 18.08
CA GLU A 18 5.77 2.29 18.48
C GLU A 18 4.87 1.30 17.75
N LEU A 19 3.89 0.77 18.47
CA LEU A 19 2.89 -0.12 17.89
C LEU A 19 1.85 0.72 17.15
N ILE A 20 1.74 0.50 15.84
CA ILE A 20 0.77 1.25 15.03
C ILE A 20 -0.46 0.42 14.64
N GLN A 21 -0.35 -0.90 14.70
CA GLN A 21 -1.47 -1.78 14.42
C GLN A 21 -1.20 -3.17 14.97
N GLU A 22 -2.24 -3.85 15.44
CA GLU A 22 -2.14 -5.24 15.85
C GLU A 22 -3.42 -5.99 15.53
N GLY A 23 -3.32 -7.30 15.41
CA GLY A 23 -4.45 -8.16 15.12
C GLY A 23 -4.03 -9.39 14.35
N THR A 24 -5.02 -10.15 13.88
CA THR A 24 -4.75 -11.29 13.01
C THR A 24 -4.39 -10.77 11.62
N GLU A 25 -3.64 -11.56 10.87
CA GLU A 25 -3.27 -11.19 9.51
C GLU A 25 -4.51 -10.83 8.69
N LYS A 26 -5.54 -11.64 8.79
CA LYS A 26 -6.79 -11.40 8.07
C LYS A 26 -7.41 -10.04 8.38
N LYS A 27 -7.48 -9.69 9.66
CA LYS A 27 -8.08 -8.42 10.08
C LYS A 27 -7.26 -7.23 9.62
N ILE A 28 -5.95 -7.35 9.65
CA ILE A 28 -5.06 -6.27 9.22
C ILE A 28 -5.21 -6.04 7.72
N ILE A 29 -5.25 -7.12 6.94
CA ILE A 29 -5.40 -7.05 5.48
C ILE A 29 -6.79 -6.52 5.10
N GLU A 30 -7.83 -6.89 5.83
CA GLU A 30 -9.19 -6.44 5.56
C GLU A 30 -9.33 -4.92 5.53
N LYS A 31 -8.51 -4.22 6.29
CA LYS A 31 -8.57 -2.75 6.35
C LYS A 31 -8.21 -2.07 5.05
N VAL A 32 -7.46 -2.74 4.18
CA VAL A 32 -7.10 -2.19 2.88
C VAL A 32 -7.73 -2.97 1.72
N GLU A 33 -8.59 -3.91 2.04
CA GLU A 33 -9.24 -4.70 1.00
C GLU A 33 -10.12 -3.80 0.14
N GLY A 34 -10.02 -3.98 -1.18
CA GLY A 34 -10.73 -3.12 -2.12
C GLY A 34 -10.01 -1.82 -2.42
N HIS A 35 -8.93 -1.52 -1.71
CA HIS A 35 -8.17 -0.28 -1.89
C HIS A 35 -6.82 -0.49 -2.59
N VAL A 36 -6.57 -1.67 -3.11
CA VAL A 36 -5.30 -1.95 -3.78
C VAL A 36 -5.54 -2.12 -5.27
N TRP A 37 -4.77 -1.41 -6.05
CA TRP A 37 -4.94 -1.34 -7.51
C TRP A 37 -3.63 -1.64 -8.21
N LYS A 38 -3.73 -2.22 -9.38
CA LYS A 38 -2.57 -2.54 -10.21
C LYS A 38 -2.76 -1.92 -11.58
N CYS A 39 -1.73 -1.27 -12.09
CA CYS A 39 -1.79 -0.66 -13.41
C CYS A 39 -0.42 -0.68 -14.08
N VAL A 40 -0.42 -0.54 -15.40
CA VAL A 40 0.81 -0.43 -16.19
C VAL A 40 0.75 0.91 -16.87
N VAL A 41 1.76 1.75 -16.62
CA VAL A 41 1.80 3.12 -17.13
C VAL A 41 3.20 3.45 -17.63
N SER A 42 3.35 4.61 -18.29
CA SER A 42 4.65 5.10 -18.71
C SER A 42 5.47 5.54 -17.50
N GLU A 43 6.78 5.67 -17.67
CA GLU A 43 7.63 6.15 -16.58
C GLU A 43 7.21 7.52 -16.08
N LYS A 44 6.77 8.37 -16.99
CA LYS A 44 6.32 9.71 -16.65
C LYS A 44 5.06 9.69 -15.79
N GLU A 45 4.10 8.85 -16.16
CA GLU A 45 2.89 8.67 -15.39
C GLU A 45 3.19 8.06 -14.03
N ALA A 46 4.12 7.11 -13.98
CA ALA A 46 4.51 6.46 -12.73
C ALA A 46 5.04 7.50 -11.73
N GLU A 47 5.87 8.42 -12.21
CA GLU A 47 6.42 9.47 -11.37
C GLU A 47 5.32 10.37 -10.81
N ARG A 48 4.36 10.73 -11.64
CA ARG A 48 3.22 11.53 -11.21
C ARG A 48 2.40 10.78 -10.16
N ILE A 49 2.15 9.51 -10.39
CA ILE A 49 1.37 8.68 -9.45
C ILE A 49 2.07 8.53 -8.12
N GLU A 50 3.40 8.34 -8.14
CA GLU A 50 4.17 8.23 -6.90
C GLU A 50 4.06 9.48 -6.02
N ASN A 51 3.90 10.63 -6.63
CA ASN A 51 3.76 11.88 -5.90
C ASN A 51 2.36 12.08 -5.31
N LEU A 52 1.36 11.39 -5.85
CA LEU A 52 -0.03 11.58 -5.47
C LEU A 52 -0.60 10.43 -4.63
N TYR A 53 -0.06 9.24 -4.77
CA TYR A 53 -0.62 8.04 -4.14
C TYR A 53 0.45 7.25 -3.41
N ILE A 54 0.00 6.33 -2.56
CA ILE A 54 0.89 5.38 -1.89
C ILE A 54 1.13 4.24 -2.87
N VAL A 55 2.39 4.06 -3.27
CA VAL A 55 2.79 2.98 -4.18
C VAL A 55 3.49 1.91 -3.37
N SER A 56 2.88 0.72 -3.30
CA SER A 56 3.42 -0.37 -2.50
C SER A 56 4.44 -1.21 -3.26
N ASN A 57 4.39 -1.18 -4.58
CA ASN A 57 5.35 -1.92 -5.39
C ASN A 57 5.46 -1.28 -6.77
N MET A 58 6.64 -1.39 -7.36
CA MET A 58 6.92 -0.86 -8.69
C MET A 58 7.92 -1.77 -9.36
N ARG A 59 7.68 -2.13 -10.61
CA ARG A 59 8.64 -2.90 -11.38
C ARG A 59 8.55 -2.55 -12.86
N ASN A 60 9.66 -2.73 -13.55
CA ASN A 60 9.71 -2.48 -14.98
C ASN A 60 8.96 -3.56 -15.74
N SER A 61 8.23 -3.16 -16.75
CA SER A 61 7.46 -4.04 -17.62
C SER A 61 7.70 -3.57 -19.06
N GLY A 62 8.80 -4.02 -19.65
CA GLY A 62 9.22 -3.55 -20.97
C GLY A 62 9.57 -2.08 -20.92
N GLU A 63 8.91 -1.26 -21.73
CA GLU A 63 9.13 0.18 -21.74
C GLU A 63 8.26 0.89 -20.72
N ASN A 64 7.36 0.16 -20.08
CA ASN A 64 6.43 0.72 -19.11
C ASN A 64 6.78 0.31 -17.69
N VAL A 65 5.98 0.77 -16.74
CA VAL A 65 6.16 0.48 -15.33
C VAL A 65 4.86 -0.08 -14.78
N GLU A 66 4.95 -1.18 -14.05
CA GLU A 66 3.80 -1.77 -13.38
C GLU A 66 3.80 -1.27 -11.94
N LEU A 67 2.69 -0.68 -11.54
CA LEU A 67 2.54 -0.11 -10.20
C LEU A 67 1.45 -0.82 -9.42
N ARG A 68 1.70 -0.96 -8.12
CA ARG A 68 0.72 -1.43 -7.17
C ARG A 68 0.42 -0.25 -6.26
N ILE A 69 -0.83 0.23 -6.28
CA ILE A 69 -1.22 1.49 -5.65
C ILE A 69 -2.26 1.23 -4.58
N ILE A 70 -2.14 1.93 -3.45
CA ILE A 70 -3.13 1.86 -2.39
C ILE A 70 -3.96 3.15 -2.45
N SER A 71 -5.25 3.02 -2.75
CA SER A 71 -6.16 4.15 -2.87
C SER A 71 -7.60 3.70 -2.67
N LYS A 72 -8.41 4.53 -2.04
CA LYS A 72 -9.82 4.23 -1.87
C LYS A 72 -10.58 4.30 -3.18
N LYS A 73 -10.11 5.11 -4.11
CA LYS A 73 -10.74 5.29 -5.42
C LYS A 73 -9.80 4.79 -6.49
N GLN A 74 -10.37 4.42 -7.64
CA GLN A 74 -9.57 4.02 -8.79
C GLN A 74 -8.61 5.15 -9.16
N PRO A 75 -7.30 4.92 -9.09
CA PRO A 75 -6.33 5.99 -9.31
C PRO A 75 -6.18 6.42 -10.77
N VAL A 76 -6.31 5.47 -11.68
CA VAL A 76 -6.28 5.75 -13.13
C VAL A 76 -7.26 4.84 -13.84
N VAL A 77 -7.62 5.20 -15.06
CA VAL A 77 -8.65 4.51 -15.83
C VAL A 77 -8.37 3.02 -16.03
N ASN A 78 -7.11 2.68 -16.27
CA ASN A 78 -6.74 1.29 -16.55
C ASN A 78 -6.33 0.50 -15.29
N ALA A 79 -6.50 1.08 -14.11
CA ALA A 79 -6.17 0.38 -12.88
C ALA A 79 -7.23 -0.67 -12.58
N LYS A 80 -6.75 -1.84 -12.14
CA LYS A 80 -7.63 -2.96 -11.76
C LYS A 80 -7.47 -3.24 -10.28
N ASN A 81 -8.59 -3.46 -9.61
CA ASN A 81 -8.57 -3.80 -8.19
C ASN A 81 -7.99 -5.21 -8.04
N VAL A 82 -7.07 -5.36 -7.09
CA VAL A 82 -6.41 -6.63 -6.83
C VAL A 82 -6.49 -6.98 -5.36
N GLU A 83 -6.20 -8.22 -5.05
CA GLU A 83 -6.22 -8.71 -3.69
C GLU A 83 -5.12 -8.05 -2.85
N SER A 84 -5.48 -7.66 -1.62
CA SER A 84 -4.54 -7.02 -0.69
C SER A 84 -3.59 -8.02 -0.07
N THR A 85 -2.39 -7.53 0.27
CA THR A 85 -1.39 -8.35 0.97
C THR A 85 -1.04 -7.67 2.29
N LEU A 86 -0.30 -8.39 3.13
CA LEU A 86 0.16 -7.84 4.40
C LEU A 86 1.06 -6.63 4.17
N GLU A 87 1.89 -6.66 3.13
CA GLU A 87 2.74 -5.53 2.81
C GLU A 87 1.94 -4.28 2.46
N ASP A 88 0.85 -4.45 1.72
CA ASP A 88 -0.04 -3.33 1.38
C ASP A 88 -0.62 -2.72 2.66
N ALA A 89 -1.09 -3.56 3.56
CA ALA A 89 -1.66 -3.11 4.82
C ALA A 89 -0.62 -2.38 5.67
N TYR A 90 0.58 -2.93 5.73
CA TYR A 90 1.68 -2.32 6.46
C TYR A 90 1.99 -0.92 5.94
N LEU A 91 2.15 -0.77 4.63
CA LEU A 91 2.46 0.52 4.03
C LEU A 91 1.31 1.52 4.23
N TYR A 92 0.08 1.06 4.10
CA TYR A 92 -1.08 1.92 4.32
C TYR A 92 -1.06 2.51 5.72
N HIS A 93 -0.93 1.67 6.75
CA HIS A 93 -0.93 2.14 8.14
C HIS A 93 0.28 3.02 8.45
N SER A 94 1.44 2.64 7.94
CA SER A 94 2.67 3.38 8.15
C SER A 94 2.59 4.80 7.55
N GLN A 95 2.11 4.90 6.32
CA GLN A 95 1.98 6.18 5.62
C GLN A 95 0.91 7.06 6.25
N MET A 96 -0.20 6.46 6.68
CA MET A 96 -1.26 7.21 7.34
C MET A 96 -0.80 7.81 8.65
N MET A 97 0.04 7.10 9.40
CA MET A 97 0.60 7.63 10.65
C MET A 97 1.49 8.84 10.41
N GLU A 98 2.18 8.88 9.29
CA GLU A 98 3.03 10.01 8.93
C GLU A 98 2.25 11.17 8.34
N GLY A 99 1.01 10.94 7.96
CA GLY A 99 0.18 11.95 7.32
C GLY A 99 0.56 12.22 5.86
N GLU A 100 1.52 11.50 5.34
CA GLU A 100 1.93 11.68 3.95
C GLU A 100 0.90 11.07 3.00
N LYS A 101 0.58 11.81 1.94
CA LYS A 101 -0.34 11.35 0.91
C LYS A 101 -1.71 10.95 1.44
N SER A 102 -2.03 11.31 2.69
CA SER A 102 -3.30 10.97 3.29
C SER A 102 -4.49 11.60 2.56
N ALA A 103 -4.29 12.76 1.99
CA ALA A 103 -5.34 13.47 1.27
C ALA A 103 -5.81 12.72 0.03
N THR A 104 -5.00 11.83 -0.51
CA THR A 104 -5.33 11.07 -1.72
C THR A 104 -6.05 9.75 -1.42
N LEU A 105 -6.12 9.42 -0.16
CA LEU A 105 -6.81 8.22 0.30
C LEU A 105 -8.17 8.58 0.87
#